data_086698f883192e5915b2b95421ce3ca1
#
_entry.id   086698f883192e5915b2b95421ce3ca1
#
_cell.length_a   1.000
_cell.length_b   1.000
_cell.length_c   1.000
_cell.angle_alpha   90.00
_cell.angle_beta   90.00
_cell.angle_gamma   90.00
#
_symmetry.space_group_name_H-M   'P 1'
#
loop_
_entity.id
_entity.type
_entity.pdbx_description
1 polymer ?
#
loop_
_entity_poly.entity_id
_entity_poly.type
_entity_poly.pdbx_seq_one_letter_code
_entity_poly.pdbx_strand_id
1 'polypeptide(L)'
;TCMGAGAQQATFRNPVIAGDMADPTVIRVDNTYYATGTSSEWAPYYPLFRSKDLVNWRQIGHLFEQQPAWTRSSFWAPELFHRNGKTYAYYTARRKTDGTSYIGVATADKPEGPYTDHGPIVEYGTEAIDAFVLEDAGELYISWKAYRLDPRPIELLACKISDDGLRMAGEPFTLLRDDKRQGMEGQHWLKIGDYYYIVYSINGCCGPGSDYAVAVARSKNLRGPYERYAGNPILHGGGDVQSIGHGTVTTTPDGRMFYLCHAYLAGENFFLGRQPMLQEIVLGDDLWLHFTGGETASLTQPMPFAGMAQQPVFDFADDFTADRLRPEWTWNYPYATPEIELADGRLYLGGRPKEGVKTGTALCLRAVSPDYTLETALSDRNAGWSGLTVYGDAANLLVWGLQGDEVLLKLYKDGRETLLSSSGQIGSHLPVYLRIEVRGNAPAAFGYSTDGHAWKQVENLPVGAEDLLQWDRVARPGLYYQGPEGQAAEFEYMRMTNR
;
A
#
# COMPACT_ATOMS: atom_id res chain seq x y z
N THR A 1 -43.34 -25.98 18.29
CA THR A 1 -42.64 -24.68 18.20
C THR A 1 -41.18 -24.96 17.97
N CYS A 2 -40.77 -25.07 16.68
CA CYS A 2 -39.38 -25.08 16.30
C CYS A 2 -38.89 -23.61 16.32
N MET A 3 -38.09 -23.27 17.30
CA MET A 3 -37.25 -22.05 17.21
C MET A 3 -36.21 -22.34 16.14
N GLY A 4 -36.34 -21.65 15.01
CA GLY A 4 -35.29 -21.64 13.99
C GLY A 4 -34.02 -21.06 14.60
N ALA A 5 -32.98 -21.85 14.68
CA ALA A 5 -31.63 -21.34 14.92
C ALA A 5 -31.33 -20.40 13.77
N GLY A 6 -31.35 -19.10 14.03
CA GLY A 6 -30.91 -18.12 13.06
C GLY A 6 -29.48 -18.47 12.65
N ALA A 7 -29.25 -18.72 11.37
CA ALA A 7 -27.92 -18.97 10.85
C ALA A 7 -27.06 -17.74 11.22
N GLN A 8 -26.03 -17.95 12.02
CA GLN A 8 -25.08 -16.89 12.38
C GLN A 8 -24.49 -16.35 11.10
N GLN A 9 -24.60 -15.04 10.87
CA GLN A 9 -24.04 -14.39 9.69
C GLN A 9 -22.54 -14.63 9.64
N ALA A 10 -22.02 -15.12 8.51
CA ALA A 10 -20.60 -15.32 8.33
C ALA A 10 -19.86 -13.98 8.44
N THR A 11 -18.67 -14.00 9.03
CA THR A 11 -17.85 -12.81 9.25
C THR A 11 -16.49 -12.96 8.57
N PHE A 12 -15.84 -11.84 8.34
CA PHE A 12 -14.43 -11.76 7.96
C PHE A 12 -13.67 -10.90 8.97
N ARG A 13 -12.34 -10.95 8.89
CA ARG A 13 -11.43 -10.15 9.71
C ARG A 13 -10.58 -9.25 8.84
N ASN A 14 -10.60 -7.95 9.14
CA ASN A 14 -9.71 -6.96 8.55
C ASN A 14 -8.23 -7.15 9.00
N PRO A 15 -7.23 -6.79 8.17
CA PRO A 15 -7.35 -6.17 6.85
C PRO A 15 -7.80 -7.18 5.77
N VAL A 16 -8.50 -6.68 4.73
CA VAL A 16 -8.90 -7.52 3.59
C VAL A 16 -7.78 -7.64 2.54
N ILE A 17 -6.88 -6.66 2.48
CA ILE A 17 -5.62 -6.76 1.74
C ILE A 17 -4.50 -6.56 2.76
N ALA A 18 -3.82 -7.65 3.10
CA ALA A 18 -2.73 -7.59 4.06
C ALA A 18 -1.49 -6.91 3.47
N GLY A 19 -0.75 -6.19 4.32
CA GLY A 19 0.43 -5.43 3.97
C GLY A 19 0.17 -3.96 3.66
N ASP A 20 1.23 -3.16 3.74
CA ASP A 20 1.19 -1.71 3.57
C ASP A 20 0.72 -1.29 2.19
N MET A 21 -0.48 -0.76 2.10
CA MET A 21 -1.07 -0.14 0.91
C MET A 21 -2.11 0.88 1.36
N ALA A 22 -1.69 2.10 1.60
CA ALA A 22 -2.56 3.19 2.05
C ALA A 22 -3.47 3.70 0.92
N ASP A 23 -4.47 4.50 1.30
CA ASP A 23 -5.31 5.29 0.39
C ASP A 23 -5.97 4.43 -0.71
N PRO A 24 -6.62 3.30 -0.36
CA PRO A 24 -7.15 2.39 -1.35
C PRO A 24 -8.36 2.99 -2.08
N THR A 25 -8.42 2.68 -3.37
CA THR A 25 -9.60 2.91 -4.22
C THR A 25 -10.13 1.58 -4.71
N VAL A 26 -11.43 1.50 -4.96
CA VAL A 26 -12.09 0.30 -5.48
C VAL A 26 -13.17 0.64 -6.49
N ILE A 27 -13.21 -0.10 -7.59
CA ILE A 27 -14.31 -0.07 -8.56
C ILE A 27 -14.89 -1.45 -8.74
N ARG A 28 -16.17 -1.50 -9.12
CA ARG A 28 -16.83 -2.72 -9.59
C ARG A 28 -17.06 -2.62 -11.09
N VAL A 29 -16.58 -3.60 -11.81
CA VAL A 29 -16.85 -3.78 -13.24
C VAL A 29 -17.50 -5.14 -13.41
N ASP A 30 -18.77 -5.17 -13.81
CA ASP A 30 -19.62 -6.36 -13.80
C ASP A 30 -19.66 -7.01 -12.41
N ASN A 31 -19.19 -8.24 -12.30
CA ASN A 31 -19.13 -9.01 -11.05
C ASN A 31 -17.70 -9.11 -10.49
N THR A 32 -16.85 -8.14 -10.80
CA THR A 32 -15.46 -8.14 -10.35
C THR A 32 -15.11 -6.79 -9.74
N TYR A 33 -14.38 -6.83 -8.64
CA TYR A 33 -13.84 -5.66 -7.97
C TYR A 33 -12.35 -5.53 -8.29
N TYR A 34 -11.93 -4.29 -8.50
CA TYR A 34 -10.52 -3.93 -8.71
C TYR A 34 -10.15 -2.85 -7.73
N ALA A 35 -9.00 -3.00 -7.08
CA ALA A 35 -8.50 -2.07 -6.09
C ALA A 35 -7.02 -1.78 -6.32
N THR A 36 -6.61 -0.58 -5.99
CA THR A 36 -5.21 -0.15 -5.94
C THR A 36 -5.03 0.83 -4.81
N GLY A 37 -3.80 1.19 -4.49
CA GLY A 37 -3.48 2.14 -3.43
C GLY A 37 -2.09 2.72 -3.58
N THR A 38 -1.72 3.56 -2.63
CA THR A 38 -0.42 4.23 -2.54
C THR A 38 0.74 3.24 -2.58
N SER A 39 1.75 3.53 -3.40
CA SER A 39 3.03 2.81 -3.42
C SER A 39 4.22 3.66 -2.93
N SER A 40 4.02 4.96 -2.73
CA SER A 40 5.05 5.91 -2.25
C SER A 40 6.34 5.86 -3.07
N GLU A 41 7.43 5.35 -2.48
CA GLU A 41 8.75 5.23 -3.09
C GLU A 41 9.09 3.81 -3.56
N TRP A 42 8.07 2.96 -3.71
CA TRP A 42 8.23 1.58 -4.18
C TRP A 42 7.74 1.39 -5.62
N ALA A 43 8.58 0.79 -6.43
CA ALA A 43 8.28 0.37 -7.80
C ALA A 43 8.07 -1.16 -7.84
N PRO A 44 7.28 -1.70 -8.78
CA PRO A 44 6.42 -1.00 -9.72
C PRO A 44 5.31 -0.20 -9.02
N TYR A 45 4.65 0.71 -9.75
CA TYR A 45 3.84 1.77 -9.17
C TYR A 45 2.36 1.40 -9.09
N TYR A 46 1.77 1.60 -7.90
CA TYR A 46 0.36 1.33 -7.62
C TYR A 46 -0.03 -0.13 -7.83
N PRO A 47 0.15 -0.99 -6.82
CA PRO A 47 -0.19 -2.40 -6.92
C PRO A 47 -1.69 -2.59 -7.19
N LEU A 48 -2.03 -3.45 -8.14
CA LEU A 48 -3.40 -3.68 -8.61
C LEU A 48 -3.89 -5.05 -8.15
N PHE A 49 -5.07 -5.05 -7.54
CA PHE A 49 -5.72 -6.23 -6.98
C PHE A 49 -7.09 -6.48 -7.60
N ARG A 50 -7.52 -7.74 -7.57
CA ARG A 50 -8.82 -8.17 -8.04
C ARG A 50 -9.50 -9.06 -7.01
N SER A 51 -10.83 -8.91 -6.87
CA SER A 51 -11.67 -9.73 -5.98
C SER A 51 -13.04 -10.01 -6.61
N LYS A 52 -13.69 -11.08 -6.16
CA LYS A 52 -15.09 -11.39 -6.49
C LYS A 52 -16.04 -11.08 -5.34
N ASP A 53 -15.53 -10.81 -4.14
CA ASP A 53 -16.31 -10.75 -2.92
C ASP A 53 -15.90 -9.61 -1.95
N LEU A 54 -14.97 -8.73 -2.34
CA LEU A 54 -14.42 -7.63 -1.53
C LEU A 54 -13.56 -8.05 -0.34
N VAL A 55 -13.45 -9.33 -0.05
CA VAL A 55 -12.72 -9.87 1.11
C VAL A 55 -11.48 -10.64 0.68
N ASN A 56 -11.62 -11.46 -0.36
CA ASN A 56 -10.55 -12.28 -0.89
C ASN A 56 -9.94 -11.59 -2.12
N TRP A 57 -8.74 -11.05 -1.97
CA TRP A 57 -8.06 -10.28 -2.99
C TRP A 57 -6.81 -10.98 -3.52
N ARG A 58 -6.56 -10.83 -4.80
CA ARG A 58 -5.35 -11.30 -5.46
C ARG A 58 -4.68 -10.16 -6.19
N GLN A 59 -3.39 -9.98 -5.97
CA GLN A 59 -2.58 -9.03 -6.76
C GLN A 59 -2.43 -9.56 -8.19
N ILE A 60 -2.70 -8.71 -9.17
CA ILE A 60 -2.67 -9.06 -10.60
C ILE A 60 -1.64 -8.27 -11.39
N GLY A 61 -1.05 -7.23 -10.81
CA GLY A 61 -0.07 -6.37 -11.46
C GLY A 61 0.07 -5.03 -10.74
N HIS A 62 0.33 -4.01 -11.52
CA HIS A 62 0.47 -2.62 -11.12
C HIS A 62 -0.19 -1.71 -12.16
N LEU A 63 -0.49 -0.47 -11.81
CA LEU A 63 -0.96 0.50 -12.79
C LEU A 63 0.16 0.85 -13.78
N PHE A 64 1.38 1.04 -13.27
CA PHE A 64 2.54 1.35 -14.11
C PHE A 64 3.71 0.45 -13.76
N GLU A 65 4.26 -0.21 -14.77
CA GLU A 65 5.55 -0.92 -14.70
C GLU A 65 6.72 0.07 -14.86
N GLN A 66 6.51 1.14 -15.62
CA GLN A 66 7.47 2.21 -15.84
C GLN A 66 6.97 3.50 -15.21
N GLN A 67 7.89 4.26 -14.65
CA GLN A 67 7.59 5.56 -14.04
C GLN A 67 7.03 6.53 -15.10
N PRO A 68 5.86 7.15 -14.87
CA PRO A 68 5.34 8.19 -15.76
C PRO A 68 6.34 9.34 -15.91
N ALA A 69 6.53 9.80 -17.15
CA ALA A 69 7.65 10.68 -17.51
C ALA A 69 7.67 12.05 -16.79
N TRP A 70 6.52 12.54 -16.37
CA TRP A 70 6.41 13.83 -15.67
C TRP A 70 6.72 13.74 -14.17
N THR A 71 6.78 12.53 -13.61
CA THR A 71 6.86 12.27 -12.18
C THR A 71 8.29 12.11 -11.67
N ARG A 72 8.47 12.39 -10.38
CA ARG A 72 9.72 12.19 -9.65
C ARG A 72 9.59 11.18 -8.51
N SER A 73 8.53 11.28 -7.71
CA SER A 73 8.35 10.51 -6.49
C SER A 73 6.91 10.60 -5.96
N SER A 74 6.67 9.98 -4.80
CA SER A 74 5.46 10.19 -4.01
C SER A 74 4.20 9.76 -4.75
N PHE A 75 4.17 8.49 -5.16
CA PHE A 75 3.03 7.88 -5.84
C PHE A 75 1.96 7.57 -4.81
N TRP A 76 1.08 8.58 -4.57
CA TRP A 76 0.07 8.56 -3.53
C TRP A 76 -1.34 8.51 -4.10
N ALA A 77 -2.28 8.06 -3.27
CA ALA A 77 -3.72 8.17 -3.42
C ALA A 77 -4.23 8.09 -4.88
N PRO A 78 -4.19 6.92 -5.50
CA PRO A 78 -4.82 6.71 -6.79
C PRO A 78 -6.33 6.64 -6.62
N GLU A 79 -7.06 7.04 -7.67
CA GLU A 79 -8.51 6.85 -7.78
C GLU A 79 -8.85 6.17 -9.10
N LEU A 80 -9.45 5.00 -9.02
CA LEU A 80 -9.98 4.29 -10.18
C LEU A 80 -11.38 4.79 -10.50
N PHE A 81 -11.65 4.94 -11.79
CA PHE A 81 -12.97 5.32 -12.31
C PHE A 81 -13.26 4.52 -13.59
N HIS A 82 -14.45 3.96 -13.71
CA HIS A 82 -14.84 3.21 -14.88
C HIS A 82 -16.07 3.81 -15.54
N ARG A 83 -15.97 4.06 -16.84
CA ARG A 83 -17.06 4.65 -17.63
C ARG A 83 -16.97 4.20 -19.08
N ASN A 84 -18.10 3.80 -19.67
CA ASN A 84 -18.22 3.46 -21.08
C ASN A 84 -17.17 2.43 -21.57
N GLY A 85 -16.92 1.40 -20.75
CA GLY A 85 -15.97 0.35 -21.06
C GLY A 85 -14.49 0.73 -20.95
N LYS A 86 -14.19 1.93 -20.46
CA LYS A 86 -12.82 2.42 -20.22
C LYS A 86 -12.57 2.63 -18.73
N THR A 87 -11.39 2.27 -18.28
CA THR A 87 -10.96 2.52 -16.91
C THR A 87 -9.93 3.64 -16.86
N TYR A 88 -10.14 4.54 -15.92
CA TYR A 88 -9.27 5.69 -15.64
C TYR A 88 -8.60 5.48 -14.29
N ALA A 89 -7.36 5.89 -14.20
CA ALA A 89 -6.63 6.03 -12.94
C ALA A 89 -6.16 7.48 -12.80
N TYR A 90 -6.73 8.19 -11.83
CA TYR A 90 -6.28 9.51 -11.43
C TYR A 90 -5.33 9.32 -10.24
N TYR A 91 -4.15 9.90 -10.29
CA TYR A 91 -3.13 9.58 -9.29
C TYR A 91 -2.31 10.80 -8.90
N THR A 92 -1.89 10.85 -7.65
CA THR A 92 -1.01 11.88 -7.13
C THR A 92 0.44 11.47 -7.32
N ALA A 93 1.27 12.38 -7.83
CA ALA A 93 2.72 12.23 -7.82
C ALA A 93 3.40 13.61 -7.76
N ARG A 94 4.65 13.65 -7.31
CA ARG A 94 5.47 14.86 -7.35
C ARG A 94 6.01 15.06 -8.75
N ARG A 95 5.83 16.28 -9.26
CA ARG A 95 6.30 16.69 -10.58
C ARG A 95 7.84 16.73 -10.61
N LYS A 96 8.39 16.26 -11.74
CA LYS A 96 9.84 16.12 -11.92
C LYS A 96 10.60 17.44 -11.84
N THR A 97 10.00 18.52 -12.34
CA THR A 97 10.65 19.82 -12.49
C THR A 97 10.88 20.54 -11.18
N ASP A 98 9.94 20.49 -10.23
CA ASP A 98 9.96 21.29 -9.01
C ASP A 98 9.52 20.52 -7.74
N GLY A 99 9.09 19.28 -7.90
CA GLY A 99 8.62 18.44 -6.77
C GLY A 99 7.27 18.80 -6.20
N THR A 100 6.49 19.65 -6.88
CA THR A 100 5.10 19.95 -6.50
C THR A 100 4.22 18.73 -6.75
N SER A 101 3.36 18.37 -5.78
CA SER A 101 2.41 17.28 -5.94
C SER A 101 1.24 17.74 -6.79
N TYR A 102 0.98 17.00 -7.86
CA TYR A 102 -0.15 17.21 -8.77
C TYR A 102 -0.84 15.88 -9.11
N ILE A 103 -1.95 15.95 -9.80
CA ILE A 103 -2.75 14.80 -10.18
C ILE A 103 -2.57 14.52 -11.66
N GLY A 104 -2.11 13.31 -11.98
CA GLY A 104 -2.06 12.76 -13.33
C GLY A 104 -3.29 11.93 -13.65
N VAL A 105 -3.44 11.59 -14.92
CA VAL A 105 -4.48 10.67 -15.40
C VAL A 105 -3.91 9.66 -16.38
N ALA A 106 -4.30 8.42 -16.22
CA ALA A 106 -4.01 7.33 -17.14
C ALA A 106 -5.28 6.55 -17.48
N THR A 107 -5.28 5.89 -18.64
CA THR A 107 -6.43 5.12 -19.11
C THR A 107 -6.05 3.73 -19.58
N ALA A 108 -6.99 2.80 -19.46
CA ALA A 108 -6.88 1.45 -19.97
C ALA A 108 -8.22 0.98 -20.54
N ASP A 109 -8.17 0.08 -21.54
CA ASP A 109 -9.37 -0.52 -22.12
C ASP A 109 -9.96 -1.62 -21.21
N LYS A 110 -9.19 -2.10 -20.25
CA LYS A 110 -9.59 -3.08 -19.25
C LYS A 110 -9.06 -2.65 -17.88
N PRO A 111 -9.76 -2.96 -16.78
CA PRO A 111 -9.28 -2.63 -15.43
C PRO A 111 -7.89 -3.20 -15.09
N GLU A 112 -7.53 -4.33 -15.69
CA GLU A 112 -6.22 -4.96 -15.53
C GLU A 112 -5.07 -4.20 -16.23
N GLY A 113 -5.41 -3.25 -17.09
CA GLY A 113 -4.44 -2.52 -17.90
C GLY A 113 -4.18 -3.14 -19.28
N PRO A 114 -3.09 -2.76 -19.97
CA PRO A 114 -2.09 -1.78 -19.53
C PRO A 114 -2.64 -0.35 -19.51
N TYR A 115 -2.16 0.46 -18.57
CA TYR A 115 -2.54 1.87 -18.45
C TYR A 115 -1.59 2.76 -19.25
N THR A 116 -2.17 3.68 -20.02
CA THR A 116 -1.43 4.70 -20.76
C THR A 116 -1.52 6.02 -20.00
N ASP A 117 -0.39 6.58 -19.61
CA ASP A 117 -0.31 7.88 -18.95
C ASP A 117 -0.57 9.02 -19.93
N HIS A 118 -1.40 9.99 -19.54
CA HIS A 118 -1.72 11.21 -20.30
C HIS A 118 -1.11 12.47 -19.66
N GLY A 119 -0.32 12.30 -18.58
CA GLY A 119 0.28 13.40 -17.84
C GLY A 119 -0.66 14.06 -16.84
N PRO A 120 -0.27 15.25 -16.31
CA PRO A 120 -1.07 15.95 -15.32
C PRO A 120 -2.43 16.41 -15.85
N ILE A 121 -3.47 16.25 -15.02
CA ILE A 121 -4.80 16.82 -15.26
C ILE A 121 -5.09 18.00 -14.31
N VAL A 122 -4.63 17.92 -13.04
CA VAL A 122 -4.78 19.01 -12.07
C VAL A 122 -3.40 19.50 -11.66
N GLU A 123 -3.05 20.68 -12.17
CA GLU A 123 -1.86 21.45 -11.80
C GLU A 123 -2.32 22.75 -11.11
N TYR A 124 -2.82 22.62 -9.88
CA TYR A 124 -3.47 23.72 -9.17
C TYR A 124 -2.72 24.09 -7.88
N GLY A 125 -2.37 25.35 -7.72
CA GLY A 125 -1.68 25.86 -6.54
C GLY A 125 -0.31 25.23 -6.34
N THR A 126 0.09 25.10 -5.10
CA THR A 126 1.40 24.49 -4.71
C THR A 126 1.28 23.02 -4.32
N GLU A 127 0.07 22.52 -4.10
CA GLU A 127 -0.21 21.11 -3.85
C GLU A 127 -1.66 20.80 -4.27
N ALA A 128 -1.83 19.77 -5.09
CA ALA A 128 -3.12 19.17 -5.43
C ALA A 128 -2.98 17.65 -5.34
N ILE A 129 -3.69 17.04 -4.40
CA ILE A 129 -3.61 15.60 -4.10
C ILE A 129 -4.99 15.00 -3.91
N ASP A 130 -5.08 13.68 -3.83
CA ASP A 130 -6.28 12.93 -3.45
C ASP A 130 -7.45 13.18 -4.42
N ALA A 131 -7.28 12.73 -5.66
CA ALA A 131 -8.32 12.86 -6.67
C ALA A 131 -9.54 11.97 -6.37
N PHE A 132 -10.71 12.47 -6.70
CA PHE A 132 -11.93 11.69 -6.83
C PHE A 132 -12.76 12.20 -8.01
N VAL A 133 -13.40 11.30 -8.76
CA VAL A 133 -14.24 11.67 -9.91
C VAL A 133 -15.69 11.27 -9.66
N LEU A 134 -16.58 12.25 -9.78
CA LEU A 134 -18.05 12.08 -9.75
C LEU A 134 -18.61 12.25 -11.16
N GLU A 135 -19.44 11.32 -11.59
CA GLU A 135 -20.34 11.50 -12.72
C GLU A 135 -21.73 11.89 -12.20
N ASP A 136 -22.23 13.05 -12.62
CA ASP A 136 -23.56 13.53 -12.29
C ASP A 136 -24.25 14.08 -13.53
N ALA A 137 -25.45 13.58 -13.83
CA ALA A 137 -26.24 13.98 -15.00
C ALA A 137 -25.48 13.94 -16.35
N GLY A 138 -24.55 12.98 -16.48
CA GLY A 138 -23.72 12.80 -17.68
C GLY A 138 -22.51 13.72 -17.75
N GLU A 139 -22.30 14.57 -16.76
CA GLU A 139 -21.13 15.43 -16.64
C GLU A 139 -20.13 14.87 -15.63
N LEU A 140 -18.85 15.08 -15.87
CA LEU A 140 -17.76 14.62 -15.00
C LEU A 140 -17.18 15.78 -14.20
N TYR A 141 -16.94 15.52 -12.93
CA TYR A 141 -16.30 16.44 -12.00
C TYR A 141 -15.15 15.74 -11.28
N ILE A 142 -14.01 16.40 -11.19
CA ILE A 142 -12.88 15.94 -10.37
C ILE A 142 -12.81 16.79 -9.12
N SER A 143 -12.59 16.15 -7.97
CA SER A 143 -12.29 16.83 -6.72
C SER A 143 -10.88 16.49 -6.24
N TRP A 144 -10.29 17.38 -5.47
CA TRP A 144 -8.96 17.19 -4.88
C TRP A 144 -8.80 17.98 -3.59
N LYS A 145 -7.80 17.62 -2.80
CA LYS A 145 -7.32 18.44 -1.69
C LYS A 145 -6.32 19.45 -2.23
N ALA A 146 -6.58 20.72 -1.98
CA ALA A 146 -5.67 21.83 -2.23
C ALA A 146 -5.15 22.37 -0.90
N TYR A 147 -3.83 22.44 -0.75
CA TYR A 147 -3.22 23.05 0.41
C TYR A 147 -1.84 23.60 0.05
N ARG A 148 -1.35 24.49 0.91
CA ARG A 148 0.04 24.91 0.92
C ARG A 148 0.66 24.56 2.26
N LEU A 149 1.96 24.46 2.29
CA LEU A 149 2.73 24.43 3.52
C LEU A 149 2.77 25.78 4.23
N ASP A 150 2.23 26.82 3.61
CA ASP A 150 1.99 28.14 4.18
C ASP A 150 0.66 28.19 5.00
N PRO A 151 0.34 29.29 5.71
CA PRO A 151 -0.83 29.38 6.58
C PRO A 151 -2.19 29.54 5.88
N ARG A 152 -2.36 28.97 4.68
CA ARG A 152 -3.68 28.96 4.03
C ARG A 152 -4.58 27.86 4.58
N PRO A 153 -5.93 28.03 4.51
CA PRO A 153 -6.84 26.93 4.84
C PRO A 153 -6.60 25.73 3.93
N ILE A 154 -6.93 24.54 4.42
CA ILE A 154 -7.06 23.35 3.59
C ILE A 154 -8.42 23.40 2.91
N GLU A 155 -8.48 23.13 1.62
CA GLU A 155 -9.71 23.13 0.85
C GLU A 155 -9.89 21.82 0.08
N LEU A 156 -11.11 21.28 0.09
CA LEU A 156 -11.55 20.33 -0.91
C LEU A 156 -12.18 21.13 -2.05
N LEU A 157 -11.53 21.10 -3.20
CA LEU A 157 -11.95 21.76 -4.41
C LEU A 157 -12.54 20.76 -5.39
N ALA A 158 -13.36 21.24 -6.30
CA ALA A 158 -13.83 20.46 -7.44
C ALA A 158 -13.88 21.32 -8.71
N CYS A 159 -13.82 20.64 -9.85
CA CYS A 159 -13.91 21.28 -11.15
C CYS A 159 -14.59 20.32 -12.15
N LYS A 160 -15.37 20.88 -13.06
CA LYS A 160 -15.85 20.12 -14.21
C LYS A 160 -14.66 19.71 -15.08
N ILE A 161 -14.67 18.46 -15.54
CA ILE A 161 -13.69 17.96 -16.52
C ILE A 161 -14.36 17.63 -17.86
N SER A 162 -13.55 17.50 -18.89
CA SER A 162 -14.00 17.13 -20.23
C SER A 162 -14.65 15.74 -20.24
N ASP A 163 -15.52 15.50 -21.21
CA ASP A 163 -16.24 14.22 -21.33
C ASP A 163 -15.32 13.02 -21.53
N ASP A 164 -14.13 13.23 -22.11
CA ASP A 164 -13.08 12.22 -22.21
C ASP A 164 -12.32 11.97 -20.89
N GLY A 165 -12.58 12.75 -19.84
CA GLY A 165 -11.98 12.61 -18.52
C GLY A 165 -10.51 13.06 -18.43
N LEU A 166 -9.97 13.74 -19.45
CA LEU A 166 -8.53 13.99 -19.56
C LEU A 166 -8.11 15.44 -19.31
N ARG A 167 -9.06 16.39 -19.19
CA ARG A 167 -8.76 17.82 -19.03
C ARG A 167 -9.76 18.51 -18.11
N MET A 168 -9.29 19.49 -17.37
CA MET A 168 -10.18 20.43 -16.70
C MET A 168 -10.99 21.23 -17.74
N ALA A 169 -12.29 21.43 -17.47
CA ALA A 169 -13.22 22.08 -18.40
C ALA A 169 -14.08 23.15 -17.73
N GLY A 170 -13.62 23.73 -16.63
CA GLY A 170 -14.32 24.78 -15.89
C GLY A 170 -13.40 25.44 -14.88
N GLU A 171 -13.99 26.32 -14.08
CA GLU A 171 -13.29 26.96 -12.96
C GLU A 171 -13.46 26.11 -11.69
N PRO A 172 -12.39 25.96 -10.89
CA PRO A 172 -12.47 25.30 -9.59
C PRO A 172 -13.45 26.02 -8.65
N PHE A 173 -14.16 25.23 -7.83
CA PHE A 173 -15.02 25.72 -6.76
C PHE A 173 -14.79 24.94 -5.47
N THR A 174 -15.04 25.59 -4.35
CA THR A 174 -14.82 25.01 -3.03
C THR A 174 -16.01 24.14 -2.61
N LEU A 175 -15.72 22.90 -2.20
CA LEU A 175 -16.68 22.00 -1.55
C LEU A 175 -16.67 22.20 -0.03
N LEU A 176 -15.50 22.13 0.60
CA LEU A 176 -15.28 22.28 2.03
C LEU A 176 -13.98 23.04 2.31
N ARG A 177 -13.95 23.73 3.48
CA ARG A 177 -12.76 24.42 3.99
C ARG A 177 -12.45 23.98 5.42
N ASP A 178 -11.18 23.82 5.70
CA ASP A 178 -10.64 23.63 7.05
C ASP A 178 -9.76 24.82 7.44
N ASP A 179 -10.40 25.86 7.96
CA ASP A 179 -9.74 27.10 8.34
C ASP A 179 -8.75 26.91 9.52
N LYS A 180 -8.96 25.89 10.33
CA LYS A 180 -8.10 25.58 11.48
C LYS A 180 -6.92 24.68 11.12
N ARG A 181 -6.85 24.15 9.89
CA ARG A 181 -5.81 23.24 9.40
C ARG A 181 -5.61 22.01 10.31
N GLN A 182 -6.72 21.44 10.79
CA GLN A 182 -6.70 20.21 11.60
C GLN A 182 -6.45 18.96 10.77
N GLY A 183 -6.71 19.01 9.46
CA GLY A 183 -6.59 17.94 8.50
C GLY A 183 -7.94 17.64 7.84
N MET A 184 -7.95 17.61 6.53
CA MET A 184 -9.12 17.29 5.72
C MET A 184 -8.66 16.82 4.35
N GLU A 185 -8.93 15.57 4.00
CA GLU A 185 -8.49 14.95 2.76
C GLU A 185 -9.21 13.65 2.45
N GLY A 186 -8.79 12.93 1.41
CA GLY A 186 -9.25 11.58 1.11
C GLY A 186 -10.75 11.48 0.86
N GLN A 187 -11.29 12.46 0.16
CA GLN A 187 -12.72 12.58 -0.07
C GLN A 187 -13.25 11.60 -1.11
N HIS A 188 -14.39 11.00 -0.80
CA HIS A 188 -15.26 10.29 -1.71
C HIS A 188 -16.55 11.07 -1.85
N TRP A 189 -16.94 11.40 -3.10
CA TRP A 189 -18.06 12.24 -3.40
C TRP A 189 -19.13 11.44 -4.14
N LEU A 190 -20.34 11.33 -3.58
CA LEU A 190 -21.42 10.49 -4.12
C LEU A 190 -22.78 11.16 -3.98
N LYS A 191 -23.73 10.74 -4.82
CA LYS A 191 -25.12 11.18 -4.76
C LYS A 191 -26.01 10.01 -4.36
N ILE A 192 -26.84 10.22 -3.33
CA ILE A 192 -27.85 9.28 -2.90
C ILE A 192 -29.18 10.05 -2.71
N GLY A 193 -30.21 9.70 -3.48
CA GLY A 193 -31.46 10.43 -3.48
C GLY A 193 -31.27 11.89 -3.85
N ASP A 194 -31.75 12.78 -2.98
CA ASP A 194 -31.70 14.24 -3.20
C ASP A 194 -30.40 14.89 -2.70
N TYR A 195 -29.48 14.11 -2.09
CA TYR A 195 -28.29 14.66 -1.48
C TYR A 195 -27.00 14.21 -2.18
N TYR A 196 -26.06 15.14 -2.27
CA TYR A 196 -24.64 14.87 -2.50
C TYR A 196 -23.96 14.73 -1.15
N TYR A 197 -23.21 13.67 -0.97
CA TYR A 197 -22.43 13.38 0.24
C TYR A 197 -20.93 13.45 -0.07
N ILE A 198 -20.20 14.00 0.85
CA ILE A 198 -18.74 13.93 0.86
C ILE A 198 -18.35 13.12 2.10
N VAL A 199 -17.80 11.93 1.88
CA VAL A 199 -17.16 11.11 2.92
C VAL A 199 -15.67 11.44 2.87
N TYR A 200 -15.12 11.99 3.92
CA TYR A 200 -13.75 12.50 3.93
C TYR A 200 -13.06 12.17 5.24
N SER A 201 -11.75 12.35 5.27
CA SER A 201 -10.95 12.06 6.45
C SER A 201 -10.47 13.34 7.11
N ILE A 202 -10.39 13.29 8.42
CA ILE A 202 -9.97 14.39 9.29
C ILE A 202 -8.80 13.97 10.16
N ASN A 203 -8.12 14.96 10.76
CA ASN A 203 -6.97 14.81 11.67
C ASN A 203 -5.70 14.33 10.95
N GLY A 204 -4.73 13.82 11.72
CA GLY A 204 -3.45 13.36 11.20
C GLY A 204 -3.53 11.96 10.58
N CYS A 205 -3.07 11.83 9.32
CA CYS A 205 -3.20 10.58 8.55
C CYS A 205 -2.29 9.46 9.02
N CYS A 206 -1.10 9.80 9.48
CA CYS A 206 0.03 8.90 9.32
C CYS A 206 1.00 8.98 10.48
N GLY A 207 1.75 7.87 10.65
CA GLY A 207 2.79 7.77 11.65
C GLY A 207 2.30 7.38 13.04
N PRO A 208 3.24 7.13 13.95
CA PRO A 208 2.92 6.83 15.35
C PRO A 208 2.11 7.95 16.00
N GLY A 209 1.04 7.58 16.70
CA GLY A 209 0.17 8.55 17.38
C GLY A 209 -0.80 9.31 16.47
N SER A 210 -0.91 8.94 15.17
CA SER A 210 -1.91 9.49 14.28
C SER A 210 -3.34 9.09 14.71
N ASP A 211 -4.29 9.96 14.40
CA ASP A 211 -5.68 9.88 14.86
C ASP A 211 -6.70 10.05 13.73
N TYR A 212 -6.32 9.64 12.51
CA TYR A 212 -7.16 9.71 11.33
C TYR A 212 -8.55 9.14 11.58
N ALA A 213 -9.57 9.85 11.11
CA ALA A 213 -10.96 9.48 11.31
C ALA A 213 -11.82 9.89 10.11
N VAL A 214 -12.97 9.29 9.94
CA VAL A 214 -13.89 9.52 8.82
C VAL A 214 -15.02 10.45 9.25
N ALA A 215 -15.24 11.47 8.45
CA ALA A 215 -16.33 12.44 8.61
C ALA A 215 -17.21 12.48 7.37
N VAL A 216 -18.39 13.07 7.48
CA VAL A 216 -19.33 13.24 6.38
C VAL A 216 -19.95 14.64 6.36
N ALA A 217 -20.15 15.13 5.15
CA ALA A 217 -20.92 16.34 4.87
C ALA A 217 -21.91 16.07 3.73
N ARG A 218 -23.00 16.86 3.64
CA ARG A 218 -24.00 16.72 2.58
C ARG A 218 -24.53 18.06 2.07
N SER A 219 -25.05 18.05 0.88
CA SER A 219 -25.77 19.19 0.28
C SER A 219 -26.82 18.70 -0.70
N LYS A 220 -27.91 19.46 -0.88
CA LYS A 220 -28.86 19.25 -2.01
C LYS A 220 -28.35 19.76 -3.35
N ASN A 221 -27.26 20.55 -3.33
CA ASN A 221 -26.66 21.09 -4.54
C ASN A 221 -25.22 20.54 -4.67
N LEU A 222 -24.84 20.17 -5.88
CA LEU A 222 -23.52 19.68 -6.23
C LEU A 222 -22.40 20.64 -5.75
N ARG A 223 -22.61 21.94 -5.88
CA ARG A 223 -21.64 22.97 -5.48
C ARG A 223 -21.73 23.38 -4.01
N GLY A 224 -22.68 22.82 -3.25
CA GLY A 224 -22.93 23.19 -1.86
C GLY A 224 -23.91 24.35 -1.68
N PRO A 225 -23.93 24.97 -0.47
CA PRO A 225 -23.05 24.71 0.65
C PRO A 225 -23.23 23.32 1.26
N TYR A 226 -22.12 22.71 1.68
CA TYR A 226 -22.14 21.41 2.35
C TYR A 226 -22.24 21.59 3.86
N GLU A 227 -23.23 20.94 4.46
CA GLU A 227 -23.44 20.85 5.90
C GLU A 227 -22.61 19.67 6.46
N ARG A 228 -21.75 19.93 7.44
CA ARG A 228 -21.04 18.87 8.16
C ARG A 228 -21.98 18.18 9.15
N TYR A 229 -21.91 16.86 9.23
CA TYR A 229 -22.69 16.13 10.24
C TYR A 229 -22.24 16.51 11.66
N ALA A 230 -23.21 16.84 12.51
CA ALA A 230 -22.92 17.27 13.89
C ALA A 230 -22.30 16.13 14.74
N GLY A 231 -22.54 14.87 14.37
CA GLY A 231 -21.99 13.70 15.04
C GLY A 231 -20.63 13.23 14.49
N ASN A 232 -19.96 13.99 13.61
CA ASN A 232 -18.63 13.63 13.14
C ASN A 232 -17.60 13.51 14.29
N PRO A 233 -16.63 12.56 14.19
CA PRO A 233 -16.44 11.60 13.12
C PRO A 233 -17.46 10.44 13.15
N ILE A 234 -17.80 9.90 12.00
CA ILE A 234 -18.69 8.73 11.88
C ILE A 234 -17.95 7.38 11.96
N LEU A 235 -16.62 7.42 11.86
CA LEU A 235 -15.75 6.26 12.09
C LEU A 235 -14.39 6.75 12.61
N HIS A 236 -13.91 6.12 13.66
CA HIS A 236 -12.59 6.38 14.24
C HIS A 236 -11.94 5.09 14.75
N GLY A 237 -10.64 5.13 15.03
CA GLY A 237 -9.91 4.02 15.63
C GLY A 237 -10.35 3.72 17.05
N GLY A 238 -10.00 2.55 17.53
CA GLY A 238 -10.23 2.06 18.88
C GLY A 238 -9.88 0.56 18.97
N GLY A 239 -9.53 0.11 20.17
CA GLY A 239 -9.12 -1.29 20.35
C GLY A 239 -7.90 -1.66 19.48
N ASP A 240 -8.12 -2.61 18.57
CA ASP A 240 -7.07 -3.13 17.68
C ASP A 240 -6.82 -2.28 16.42
N VAL A 241 -7.56 -1.18 16.23
CA VAL A 241 -7.48 -0.34 15.03
C VAL A 241 -7.05 1.07 15.39
N GLN A 242 -6.06 1.59 14.70
CA GLN A 242 -5.59 2.96 14.86
C GLN A 242 -5.65 3.71 13.53
N SER A 243 -6.11 4.97 13.55
CA SER A 243 -5.94 5.91 12.43
C SER A 243 -6.59 5.41 11.14
N ILE A 244 -7.94 5.41 11.09
CA ILE A 244 -8.72 4.87 9.97
C ILE A 244 -9.28 5.97 9.08
N GLY A 245 -9.15 5.81 7.77
CA GLY A 245 -9.69 6.77 6.80
C GLY A 245 -9.21 6.55 5.37
N HIS A 246 -9.44 7.55 4.55
CA HIS A 246 -9.13 7.64 3.13
C HIS A 246 -9.57 6.40 2.36
N GLY A 247 -10.79 6.37 1.95
CA GLY A 247 -11.35 5.21 1.26
C GLY A 247 -12.35 5.58 0.17
N THR A 248 -12.83 4.54 -0.46
CA THR A 248 -13.78 4.60 -1.56
C THR A 248 -14.98 3.72 -1.24
N VAL A 249 -16.19 4.23 -1.49
CA VAL A 249 -17.44 3.47 -1.39
C VAL A 249 -17.64 2.66 -2.66
N THR A 250 -17.99 1.39 -2.51
CA THR A 250 -18.45 0.53 -3.59
C THR A 250 -19.74 -0.18 -3.19
N THR A 251 -20.39 -0.83 -4.15
CA THR A 251 -21.67 -1.49 -3.91
C THR A 251 -21.59 -2.96 -4.30
N THR A 252 -22.35 -3.80 -3.57
CA THR A 252 -22.65 -5.15 -3.98
C THR A 252 -23.86 -5.19 -4.94
N PRO A 253 -24.08 -6.28 -5.70
CA PRO A 253 -25.21 -6.38 -6.62
C PRO A 253 -26.59 -6.21 -5.97
N ASP A 254 -26.72 -6.52 -4.69
CA ASP A 254 -27.94 -6.33 -3.90
C ASP A 254 -28.08 -4.92 -3.29
N GLY A 255 -27.14 -4.01 -3.62
CA GLY A 255 -27.22 -2.60 -3.26
C GLY A 255 -26.64 -2.24 -1.89
N ARG A 256 -26.00 -3.16 -1.19
CA ARG A 256 -25.25 -2.83 0.03
C ARG A 256 -24.02 -2.01 -0.32
N MET A 257 -23.67 -1.06 0.54
CA MET A 257 -22.51 -0.19 0.35
C MET A 257 -21.39 -0.59 1.31
N PHE A 258 -20.16 -0.59 0.78
CA PHE A 258 -18.94 -0.87 1.54
C PHE A 258 -17.90 0.21 1.28
N TYR A 259 -17.21 0.60 2.34
CA TYR A 259 -16.12 1.58 2.32
C TYR A 259 -14.80 0.84 2.50
N LEU A 260 -14.00 0.80 1.43
CA LEU A 260 -12.64 0.29 1.47
C LEU A 260 -11.71 1.46 1.81
N CYS A 261 -11.11 1.42 2.98
CA CYS A 261 -10.22 2.47 3.49
C CYS A 261 -8.97 1.83 4.09
N HIS A 262 -8.08 2.61 4.69
CA HIS A 262 -6.93 2.06 5.38
C HIS A 262 -6.94 2.34 6.88
N ALA A 263 -6.21 1.51 7.63
CA ALA A 263 -5.86 1.75 9.02
C ALA A 263 -4.59 1.01 9.40
N TYR A 264 -3.99 1.39 10.53
CA TYR A 264 -2.99 0.57 11.20
C TYR A 264 -3.66 -0.47 12.11
N LEU A 265 -3.02 -1.62 12.27
CA LEU A 265 -3.23 -2.46 13.44
C LEU A 265 -2.53 -1.80 14.63
N ALA A 266 -3.25 -1.63 15.73
CA ALA A 266 -2.73 -0.92 16.90
C ALA A 266 -1.62 -1.71 17.61
N GLY A 267 -0.79 -1.00 18.38
CA GLY A 267 0.22 -1.61 19.25
C GLY A 267 1.36 -2.28 18.49
N GLU A 268 1.65 -3.51 18.84
CA GLU A 268 2.82 -4.27 18.37
C GLU A 268 2.82 -4.57 16.86
N ASN A 269 1.70 -4.38 16.18
CA ASN A 269 1.57 -4.66 14.75
C ASN A 269 1.60 -3.40 13.87
N PHE A 270 1.88 -2.25 14.46
CA PHE A 270 1.94 -0.97 13.74
C PHE A 270 2.93 -0.98 12.57
N PHE A 271 4.02 -1.72 12.70
CA PHE A 271 5.06 -1.85 11.67
C PHE A 271 4.60 -2.54 10.37
N LEU A 272 3.40 -3.11 10.33
CA LEU A 272 2.79 -3.61 9.08
C LEU A 272 2.25 -2.50 8.19
N GLY A 273 2.20 -1.27 8.70
CA GLY A 273 1.78 -0.08 7.95
C GLY A 273 0.28 0.10 7.85
N ARG A 274 -0.13 0.92 6.90
CA ARG A 274 -1.53 1.24 6.63
C ARG A 274 -2.11 0.21 5.69
N GLN A 275 -3.02 -0.64 6.19
CA GLN A 275 -3.56 -1.77 5.46
C GLN A 275 -5.02 -1.54 5.06
N PRO A 276 -5.44 -1.95 3.86
CA PRO A 276 -6.85 -1.84 3.44
C PRO A 276 -7.81 -2.61 4.32
N MET A 277 -8.81 -1.89 4.81
CA MET A 277 -9.88 -2.40 5.66
C MET A 277 -11.23 -2.12 5.04
N LEU A 278 -12.16 -3.04 5.19
CA LEU A 278 -13.51 -2.96 4.64
C LEU A 278 -14.53 -2.78 5.76
N GLN A 279 -15.37 -1.74 5.64
CA GLN A 279 -16.44 -1.43 6.58
C GLN A 279 -17.76 -1.23 5.81
N GLU A 280 -18.85 -1.77 6.32
CA GLU A 280 -20.16 -1.54 5.70
C GLU A 280 -20.71 -0.16 6.11
N ILE A 281 -21.13 0.63 5.12
CA ILE A 281 -21.70 1.97 5.29
C ILE A 281 -23.14 1.99 4.79
N VAL A 282 -24.03 2.67 5.50
CA VAL A 282 -25.46 2.74 5.19
C VAL A 282 -25.97 4.16 5.31
N LEU A 283 -27.04 4.46 4.56
CA LEU A 283 -27.81 5.68 4.76
C LEU A 283 -28.81 5.43 5.92
N GLY A 284 -28.70 6.21 7.00
CA GLY A 284 -29.60 6.16 8.13
C GLY A 284 -30.96 6.81 7.86
N ASP A 285 -31.93 6.58 8.75
CA ASP A 285 -33.26 7.23 8.68
C ASP A 285 -33.18 8.75 8.86
N ASP A 286 -32.10 9.25 9.44
CA ASP A 286 -31.76 10.67 9.57
C ASP A 286 -31.19 11.28 8.28
N LEU A 287 -31.09 10.49 7.22
CA LEU A 287 -30.48 10.83 5.94
C LEU A 287 -28.99 11.21 6.04
N TRP A 288 -28.30 10.70 7.05
CA TRP A 288 -26.85 10.75 7.15
C TRP A 288 -26.24 9.35 6.93
N LEU A 289 -24.99 9.34 6.50
CA LEU A 289 -24.24 8.08 6.35
C LEU A 289 -23.68 7.64 7.70
N HIS A 290 -23.81 6.34 7.98
CA HIS A 290 -23.32 5.71 9.19
C HIS A 290 -22.65 4.37 8.86
N PHE A 291 -21.75 3.90 9.72
CA PHE A 291 -21.19 2.56 9.62
C PHE A 291 -22.04 1.59 10.42
N THR A 292 -22.35 0.41 9.85
CA THR A 292 -23.21 -0.59 10.51
C THR A 292 -22.59 -1.15 11.79
N GLY A 293 -21.25 -1.17 11.88
CA GLY A 293 -20.51 -1.57 13.07
C GLY A 293 -20.40 -0.49 14.15
N GLY A 294 -20.98 0.70 13.94
CA GLY A 294 -20.88 1.87 14.83
C GLY A 294 -19.69 2.76 14.50
N GLU A 295 -19.45 3.75 15.36
CA GLU A 295 -18.45 4.79 15.16
C GLU A 295 -17.01 4.32 15.44
N THR A 296 -16.84 3.27 16.23
CA THR A 296 -15.54 2.67 16.52
C THR A 296 -15.25 1.56 15.54
N ALA A 297 -14.13 1.66 14.83
CA ALA A 297 -13.73 0.65 13.86
C ALA A 297 -13.51 -0.72 14.52
N SER A 298 -13.91 -1.78 13.82
CA SER A 298 -13.74 -3.17 14.27
C SER A 298 -13.05 -3.99 13.19
N LEU A 299 -12.16 -4.89 13.61
CA LEU A 299 -11.51 -5.83 12.69
C LEU A 299 -12.51 -6.88 12.17
N THR A 300 -13.48 -7.30 12.98
CA THR A 300 -14.46 -8.31 12.57
C THR A 300 -15.71 -7.66 12.00
N GLN A 301 -16.03 -8.02 10.75
CA GLN A 301 -17.16 -7.45 10.00
C GLN A 301 -18.00 -8.56 9.36
N PRO A 302 -19.30 -8.32 9.09
CA PRO A 302 -20.14 -9.24 8.35
C PRO A 302 -19.68 -9.43 6.91
N MET A 303 -19.69 -10.67 6.40
CA MET A 303 -19.35 -10.96 5.01
C MET A 303 -20.27 -10.21 4.04
N PRO A 304 -19.70 -9.57 2.98
CA PRO A 304 -20.49 -8.90 1.95
C PRO A 304 -21.37 -9.85 1.13
N PHE A 305 -20.92 -11.07 0.94
CA PHE A 305 -21.61 -12.08 0.12
C PHE A 305 -21.94 -13.33 0.93
N ALA A 306 -23.18 -13.81 0.81
CA ALA A 306 -23.60 -15.05 1.43
C ALA A 306 -22.85 -16.25 0.82
N GLY A 307 -22.51 -17.24 1.65
CA GLY A 307 -21.85 -18.47 1.21
C GLY A 307 -20.36 -18.33 0.90
N MET A 308 -19.79 -17.13 1.08
CA MET A 308 -18.36 -16.90 0.94
C MET A 308 -17.66 -17.00 2.29
N ALA A 309 -16.38 -17.40 2.28
CA ALA A 309 -15.52 -17.44 3.46
C ALA A 309 -14.21 -16.73 3.15
N GLN A 310 -13.65 -16.09 4.18
CA GLN A 310 -12.33 -15.47 4.05
C GLN A 310 -11.25 -16.56 3.95
N GLN A 311 -10.38 -16.41 2.97
CA GLN A 311 -9.20 -17.25 2.81
C GLN A 311 -8.09 -16.78 3.76
N PRO A 312 -7.24 -17.68 4.26
CA PRO A 312 -6.09 -17.29 5.06
C PRO A 312 -5.10 -16.47 4.23
N VAL A 313 -4.25 -15.71 4.92
CA VAL A 313 -3.08 -15.09 4.27
C VAL A 313 -2.17 -16.19 3.76
N PHE A 314 -1.86 -16.15 2.46
CA PHE A 314 -1.04 -17.18 1.82
C PHE A 314 0.45 -16.94 2.07
N ASP A 315 1.19 -18.04 2.17
CA ASP A 315 2.64 -18.01 2.08
C ASP A 315 3.06 -17.58 0.68
N PHE A 316 4.18 -16.89 0.62
CA PHE A 316 4.81 -16.55 -0.64
C PHE A 316 5.95 -17.54 -0.93
N ALA A 317 6.00 -18.06 -2.14
CA ALA A 317 7.12 -18.86 -2.63
C ALA A 317 7.37 -18.53 -4.09
N ASP A 318 8.62 -18.25 -4.42
CA ASP A 318 9.09 -18.04 -5.79
C ASP A 318 10.36 -18.89 -5.98
N ASP A 319 10.31 -19.80 -6.93
CA ASP A 319 11.42 -20.68 -7.32
C ASP A 319 12.12 -20.17 -8.60
N PHE A 320 11.72 -18.99 -9.07
CA PHE A 320 12.28 -18.29 -10.22
C PHE A 320 12.27 -19.07 -11.54
N THR A 321 11.35 -20.01 -11.66
CA THR A 321 11.19 -20.81 -12.90
C THR A 321 10.34 -20.11 -13.95
N ALA A 322 9.62 -19.02 -13.57
CA ALA A 322 8.84 -18.21 -14.51
C ALA A 322 9.74 -17.31 -15.38
N ASP A 323 9.22 -16.88 -16.52
CA ASP A 323 9.91 -15.98 -17.45
C ASP A 323 9.86 -14.49 -17.05
N ARG A 324 9.13 -14.16 -15.98
CA ARG A 324 9.02 -12.81 -15.42
C ARG A 324 8.76 -12.86 -13.94
N LEU A 325 9.15 -11.76 -13.25
CA LEU A 325 8.90 -11.59 -11.82
C LEU A 325 7.41 -11.64 -11.51
N ARG A 326 7.10 -12.21 -10.36
CA ARG A 326 5.77 -12.14 -9.78
C ARG A 326 5.44 -10.69 -9.39
N PRO A 327 4.14 -10.28 -9.46
CA PRO A 327 3.74 -8.89 -9.20
C PRO A 327 3.96 -8.43 -7.75
N GLU A 328 4.19 -9.35 -6.82
CA GLU A 328 4.46 -9.02 -5.41
C GLU A 328 5.86 -8.42 -5.19
N TRP A 329 6.79 -8.63 -6.11
CA TRP A 329 8.14 -8.09 -6.00
C TRP A 329 8.18 -6.57 -6.22
N THR A 330 8.91 -5.88 -5.34
CA THR A 330 9.06 -4.41 -5.36
C THR A 330 10.49 -4.01 -5.03
N TRP A 331 10.83 -2.77 -5.35
CA TRP A 331 12.13 -2.16 -4.98
C TRP A 331 11.97 -0.67 -4.67
N ASN A 332 12.86 -0.16 -3.85
CA ASN A 332 12.85 1.24 -3.43
C ASN A 332 13.61 2.10 -4.45
N TYR A 333 12.91 2.58 -5.48
CA TYR A 333 13.47 3.22 -6.66
C TYR A 333 14.29 4.51 -6.42
N PRO A 334 14.07 5.32 -5.35
CA PRO A 334 14.88 6.52 -5.15
C PRO A 334 16.36 6.26 -4.88
N TYR A 335 16.71 5.08 -4.36
CA TYR A 335 18.05 4.78 -3.86
C TYR A 335 18.84 3.80 -4.69
N ALA A 336 18.17 2.90 -5.38
CA ALA A 336 18.82 1.91 -6.22
C ALA A 336 17.91 1.46 -7.37
N THR A 337 18.52 0.97 -8.43
CA THR A 337 17.84 0.28 -9.52
C THR A 337 18.37 -1.15 -9.57
N PRO A 338 17.57 -2.16 -9.20
CA PRO A 338 17.99 -3.55 -9.31
C PRO A 338 18.09 -3.95 -10.79
N GLU A 339 19.12 -4.72 -11.10
CA GLU A 339 19.25 -5.45 -12.35
C GLU A 339 18.84 -6.89 -12.09
N ILE A 340 17.86 -7.37 -12.81
CA ILE A 340 17.20 -8.65 -12.53
C ILE A 340 17.21 -9.48 -13.81
N GLU A 341 17.74 -10.70 -13.70
CA GLU A 341 17.65 -11.72 -14.72
C GLU A 341 17.06 -12.99 -14.13
N LEU A 342 16.12 -13.58 -14.83
CA LEU A 342 15.56 -14.91 -14.53
C LEU A 342 16.08 -15.88 -15.57
N ALA A 343 16.91 -16.82 -15.17
CA ALA A 343 17.50 -17.82 -16.04
C ALA A 343 17.81 -19.11 -15.26
N ASP A 344 17.69 -20.24 -15.93
CA ASP A 344 18.03 -21.56 -15.36
C ASP A 344 17.36 -21.89 -14.02
N GLY A 345 16.13 -21.37 -13.80
CA GLY A 345 15.41 -21.55 -12.53
C GLY A 345 16.05 -20.80 -11.37
N ARG A 346 16.67 -19.66 -11.63
CA ARG A 346 17.30 -18.78 -10.62
C ARG A 346 17.02 -17.33 -10.88
N LEU A 347 17.13 -16.55 -9.82
CA LEU A 347 17.17 -15.10 -9.88
C LEU A 347 18.62 -14.64 -9.76
N TYR A 348 19.05 -13.84 -10.73
CA TYR A 348 20.31 -13.09 -10.69
C TYR A 348 19.97 -11.65 -10.31
N LEU A 349 20.38 -11.24 -9.12
CA LEU A 349 20.16 -9.90 -8.58
C LEU A 349 21.47 -9.14 -8.54
N GLY A 350 21.55 -8.10 -9.37
CA GLY A 350 22.63 -7.12 -9.41
C GLY A 350 22.10 -5.71 -9.33
N GLY A 351 22.84 -4.78 -9.94
CA GLY A 351 22.48 -3.38 -10.00
C GLY A 351 23.34 -2.50 -9.12
N ARG A 352 23.06 -1.20 -9.19
CA ARG A 352 23.84 -0.20 -8.47
C ARG A 352 22.96 0.70 -7.61
N PRO A 353 23.49 1.09 -6.45
CA PRO A 353 22.95 2.24 -5.75
C PRO A 353 23.16 3.52 -6.57
N LYS A 354 22.29 4.50 -6.36
CA LYS A 354 22.47 5.85 -6.92
C LYS A 354 23.65 6.56 -6.25
N GLU A 355 24.14 7.60 -6.91
CA GLU A 355 25.26 8.40 -6.40
C GLU A 355 25.03 8.84 -4.93
N GLY A 356 26.03 8.64 -4.09
CA GLY A 356 25.97 8.96 -2.66
C GLY A 356 25.31 7.92 -1.77
N VAL A 357 24.67 6.88 -2.32
CA VAL A 357 24.10 5.76 -1.55
C VAL A 357 25.18 4.72 -1.27
N LYS A 358 25.33 4.35 0.01
CA LYS A 358 26.38 3.44 0.48
C LYS A 358 25.94 1.98 0.60
N THR A 359 24.64 1.72 0.52
CA THR A 359 24.04 0.39 0.59
C THR A 359 23.72 -0.15 -0.79
N GLY A 360 23.40 -1.43 -0.89
CA GLY A 360 23.17 -2.11 -2.16
C GLY A 360 21.75 -2.01 -2.68
N THR A 361 21.39 -2.96 -3.54
CA THR A 361 20.05 -3.11 -4.12
C THR A 361 19.25 -4.15 -3.35
N ALA A 362 17.95 -3.95 -3.26
CA ALA A 362 17.04 -4.89 -2.63
C ALA A 362 15.83 -5.16 -3.52
N LEU A 363 15.37 -6.41 -3.50
CA LEU A 363 14.14 -6.87 -4.13
C LEU A 363 13.22 -7.39 -3.03
N CYS A 364 12.12 -6.69 -2.76
CA CYS A 364 11.37 -6.81 -1.52
C CYS A 364 9.90 -7.17 -1.74
N LEU A 365 9.32 -7.75 -0.70
CA LEU A 365 7.90 -8.05 -0.57
C LEU A 365 7.27 -7.18 0.53
N ARG A 366 5.97 -6.92 0.45
CA ARG A 366 5.25 -6.35 1.60
C ARG A 366 5.14 -7.40 2.71
N ALA A 367 5.39 -7.01 3.95
CA ALA A 367 5.07 -7.86 5.10
C ALA A 367 3.54 -7.94 5.24
N VAL A 368 2.99 -9.15 5.26
CA VAL A 368 1.54 -9.41 5.28
C VAL A 368 1.06 -10.06 6.58
N SER A 369 1.99 -10.46 7.43
CA SER A 369 1.74 -11.00 8.77
C SER A 369 2.74 -10.41 9.75
N PRO A 370 2.39 -10.22 11.03
CA PRO A 370 3.35 -9.82 12.06
C PRO A 370 4.41 -10.90 12.31
N ASP A 371 4.07 -12.15 12.06
CA ASP A 371 4.94 -13.29 12.26
C ASP A 371 5.22 -13.97 10.92
N TYR A 372 6.48 -13.98 10.51
CA TYR A 372 6.89 -14.66 9.29
C TYR A 372 8.33 -15.17 9.36
N THR A 373 8.61 -16.13 8.51
CA THR A 373 9.96 -16.66 8.29
C THR A 373 10.34 -16.43 6.84
N LEU A 374 11.49 -15.77 6.61
CA LEU A 374 12.12 -15.65 5.31
C LEU A 374 13.16 -16.72 5.14
N GLU A 375 13.25 -17.30 3.94
CA GLU A 375 14.27 -18.27 3.58
C GLU A 375 14.68 -18.15 2.12
N THR A 376 15.99 -18.27 1.88
CA THR A 376 16.56 -18.31 0.54
C THR A 376 17.78 -19.23 0.52
N ALA A 377 18.24 -19.59 -0.67
CA ALA A 377 19.52 -20.25 -0.89
C ALA A 377 20.34 -19.49 -1.93
N LEU A 378 21.59 -19.25 -1.63
CA LEU A 378 22.59 -18.67 -2.53
C LEU A 378 23.39 -19.80 -3.18
N SER A 379 23.39 -19.87 -4.52
CA SER A 379 24.09 -20.90 -5.28
C SER A 379 25.46 -20.48 -5.77
N ASP A 380 25.87 -19.24 -5.47
CA ASP A 380 27.17 -18.71 -5.88
C ASP A 380 27.92 -18.02 -4.73
N ARG A 381 29.21 -17.78 -4.97
CA ARG A 381 30.07 -16.92 -4.17
C ARG A 381 30.61 -15.82 -5.08
N ASN A 382 29.95 -14.69 -5.08
CA ASN A 382 30.38 -13.51 -5.81
C ASN A 382 31.30 -12.63 -4.95
N ALA A 383 31.86 -11.58 -5.55
CA ALA A 383 32.72 -10.63 -4.84
C ALA A 383 31.93 -9.65 -3.95
N GLY A 384 30.61 -9.75 -3.94
CA GLY A 384 29.72 -8.91 -3.17
C GLY A 384 29.30 -9.52 -1.84
N TRP A 385 28.35 -8.85 -1.23
CA TRP A 385 27.63 -9.29 -0.03
C TRP A 385 26.16 -9.44 -0.39
N SER A 386 25.60 -10.62 -0.20
CA SER A 386 24.28 -10.98 -0.69
C SER A 386 23.53 -11.89 0.26
N GLY A 387 22.21 -11.75 0.30
CA GLY A 387 21.36 -12.58 1.16
C GLY A 387 19.97 -12.01 1.37
N LEU A 388 19.52 -12.08 2.62
CA LEU A 388 18.21 -11.60 3.06
C LEU A 388 18.30 -10.21 3.69
N THR A 389 17.25 -9.44 3.52
CA THR A 389 17.13 -8.10 4.11
C THR A 389 15.74 -7.87 4.71
N VAL A 390 15.70 -6.98 5.70
CA VAL A 390 14.50 -6.20 6.06
C VAL A 390 14.85 -4.75 5.76
N TYR A 391 14.27 -4.20 4.72
CA TYR A 391 14.70 -2.96 4.08
C TYR A 391 13.68 -1.84 4.29
N GLY A 392 14.04 -0.84 5.08
CA GLY A 392 13.25 0.38 5.25
C GLY A 392 13.55 1.39 4.14
N ASP A 393 14.78 1.85 4.11
CA ASP A 393 15.36 2.68 3.04
C ASP A 393 16.87 2.44 2.99
N ALA A 394 17.60 3.19 2.14
CA ALA A 394 19.04 3.04 1.98
C ALA A 394 19.87 3.36 3.23
N ALA A 395 19.30 4.06 4.21
CA ALA A 395 19.93 4.41 5.48
C ALA A 395 19.44 3.56 6.67
N ASN A 396 18.34 2.82 6.49
CA ASN A 396 17.67 2.07 7.54
C ASN A 396 17.29 0.68 7.04
N LEU A 397 18.18 -0.28 7.21
CA LEU A 397 17.99 -1.67 6.78
C LEU A 397 18.82 -2.63 7.64
N LEU A 398 18.38 -3.86 7.64
CA LEU A 398 19.06 -5.00 8.23
C LEU A 398 19.41 -5.97 7.11
N VAL A 399 20.62 -6.49 7.08
CA VAL A 399 21.05 -7.49 6.10
C VAL A 399 21.72 -8.66 6.77
N TRP A 400 21.24 -9.85 6.46
CA TRP A 400 21.81 -11.14 6.82
C TRP A 400 22.31 -11.82 5.56
N GLY A 401 23.62 -11.76 5.31
CA GLY A 401 24.16 -12.13 4.01
C GLY A 401 25.53 -12.72 4.01
N LEU A 402 25.82 -13.50 2.97
CA LEU A 402 27.10 -14.12 2.68
C LEU A 402 28.06 -13.10 2.05
N GLN A 403 29.24 -12.98 2.60
CA GLN A 403 30.38 -12.25 2.04
C GLN A 403 31.64 -13.11 2.12
N GLY A 404 32.19 -13.51 1.00
CA GLY A 404 33.29 -14.49 0.99
C GLY A 404 32.88 -15.80 1.66
N ASP A 405 33.58 -16.18 2.73
CA ASP A 405 33.32 -17.38 3.50
C ASP A 405 32.59 -17.16 4.84
N GLU A 406 32.04 -15.98 5.03
CA GLU A 406 31.35 -15.61 6.27
C GLU A 406 29.92 -15.13 6.00
N VAL A 407 29.00 -15.47 6.88
CA VAL A 407 27.66 -14.86 6.92
C VAL A 407 27.67 -13.75 7.96
N LEU A 408 27.38 -12.54 7.51
CA LEU A 408 27.44 -11.33 8.32
C LEU A 408 26.04 -10.77 8.54
N LEU A 409 25.78 -10.31 9.77
CA LEU A 409 24.60 -9.53 10.12
C LEU A 409 25.02 -8.09 10.37
N LYS A 410 24.51 -7.18 9.53
CA LYS A 410 24.74 -5.74 9.68
C LYS A 410 23.42 -4.99 9.77
N LEU A 411 23.41 -4.03 10.66
CA LEU A 411 22.32 -3.03 10.81
C LEU A 411 22.81 -1.68 10.30
N TYR A 412 22.01 -1.05 9.44
CA TYR A 412 22.14 0.36 9.11
C TYR A 412 21.00 1.10 9.79
N LYS A 413 21.32 2.11 10.58
CA LYS A 413 20.37 3.01 11.20
C LYS A 413 20.85 4.45 11.02
N ASP A 414 20.03 5.27 10.38
CA ASP A 414 20.37 6.64 10.02
C ASP A 414 21.72 6.73 9.27
N GLY A 415 21.99 5.76 8.40
CA GLY A 415 23.21 5.66 7.60
C GLY A 415 24.46 5.18 8.36
N ARG A 416 24.33 4.83 9.64
CA ARG A 416 25.43 4.26 10.44
C ARG A 416 25.39 2.74 10.36
N GLU A 417 26.47 2.15 9.86
CA GLU A 417 26.68 0.69 9.83
C GLU A 417 27.13 0.16 11.18
N THR A 418 26.54 -0.94 11.62
CA THR A 418 26.96 -1.72 12.79
C THR A 418 27.00 -3.20 12.42
N LEU A 419 28.15 -3.84 12.57
CA LEU A 419 28.26 -5.29 12.50
C LEU A 419 27.74 -5.88 13.80
N LEU A 420 26.64 -6.64 13.72
CA LEU A 420 26.01 -7.27 14.88
C LEU A 420 26.50 -8.70 15.12
N SER A 421 26.80 -9.44 14.06
CA SER A 421 27.26 -10.82 14.15
C SER A 421 28.02 -11.28 12.92
N SER A 422 28.92 -12.25 13.12
CA SER A 422 29.58 -13.01 12.06
C SER A 422 29.51 -14.49 12.39
N SER A 423 29.29 -15.32 11.37
CA SER A 423 29.33 -16.79 11.52
C SER A 423 30.75 -17.32 11.74
N GLY A 424 31.79 -16.52 11.50
CA GLY A 424 33.10 -17.02 11.19
C GLY A 424 33.13 -17.79 9.86
N GLN A 425 34.25 -18.43 9.58
CA GLN A 425 34.44 -19.17 8.32
C GLN A 425 33.52 -20.39 8.23
N ILE A 426 32.69 -20.49 7.21
CA ILE A 426 31.76 -21.60 6.99
C ILE A 426 32.23 -22.61 5.94
N GLY A 427 33.41 -22.38 5.34
CA GLY A 427 33.93 -23.19 4.24
C GLY A 427 33.33 -22.85 2.89
N SER A 428 33.70 -23.62 1.87
CA SER A 428 33.34 -23.32 0.45
C SER A 428 32.07 -24.03 -0.04
N HIS A 429 31.23 -24.53 0.88
CA HIS A 429 30.01 -25.25 0.51
C HIS A 429 29.01 -24.34 -0.20
N LEU A 430 28.32 -24.89 -1.19
CA LEU A 430 27.18 -24.27 -1.88
C LEU A 430 26.08 -25.33 -2.07
N PRO A 431 24.81 -24.94 -2.04
CA PRO A 431 24.32 -23.61 -1.71
C PRO A 431 24.47 -23.26 -0.24
N VAL A 432 24.42 -21.97 0.08
CA VAL A 432 24.29 -21.46 1.45
C VAL A 432 22.86 -21.03 1.69
N TYR A 433 22.22 -21.61 2.68
CA TYR A 433 20.85 -21.31 3.06
C TYR A 433 20.83 -20.26 4.16
N LEU A 434 19.95 -19.27 4.01
CA LEU A 434 19.78 -18.17 4.97
C LEU A 434 18.33 -18.10 5.43
N ARG A 435 18.11 -17.74 6.69
CA ARG A 435 16.80 -17.60 7.31
C ARG A 435 16.75 -16.38 8.23
N ILE A 436 15.64 -15.63 8.16
CA ILE A 436 15.27 -14.60 9.14
C ILE A 436 13.89 -14.95 9.68
N GLU A 437 13.74 -14.99 11.00
CA GLU A 437 12.45 -15.18 11.67
C GLU A 437 12.03 -13.87 12.35
N VAL A 438 10.89 -13.33 11.98
CA VAL A 438 10.27 -12.16 12.59
C VAL A 438 9.07 -12.63 13.42
N ARG A 439 8.94 -12.08 14.64
CA ARG A 439 7.87 -12.39 15.59
C ARG A 439 7.35 -11.08 16.19
N GLY A 440 6.42 -10.41 15.48
CA GLY A 440 5.93 -9.11 15.90
C GLY A 440 7.06 -8.11 16.15
N ASN A 441 7.00 -7.43 17.29
CA ASN A 441 8.03 -6.51 17.76
C ASN A 441 9.18 -7.17 18.53
N ALA A 442 9.14 -8.49 18.70
CA ALA A 442 10.24 -9.22 19.34
C ALA A 442 11.51 -9.15 18.48
N PRO A 443 12.70 -9.27 19.07
CA PRO A 443 13.94 -9.39 18.32
C PRO A 443 13.87 -10.51 17.29
N ALA A 444 14.34 -10.23 16.08
CA ALA A 444 14.39 -11.22 15.01
C ALA A 444 15.47 -12.28 15.29
N ALA A 445 15.25 -13.49 14.79
CA ALA A 445 16.23 -14.58 14.83
C ALA A 445 16.82 -14.80 13.44
N PHE A 446 18.11 -15.15 13.40
CA PHE A 446 18.86 -15.31 12.15
C PHE A 446 19.51 -16.68 12.13
N GLY A 447 19.43 -17.37 11.01
CA GLY A 447 20.02 -18.69 10.84
C GLY A 447 20.70 -18.88 9.49
N TYR A 448 21.69 -19.74 9.45
CA TYR A 448 22.28 -20.23 8.21
C TYR A 448 22.48 -21.76 8.25
N SER A 449 22.55 -22.34 7.07
CA SER A 449 22.86 -23.77 6.90
C SER A 449 23.69 -23.96 5.65
N THR A 450 24.58 -24.98 5.67
CA THR A 450 25.40 -25.40 4.53
C THR A 450 24.92 -26.70 3.90
N ASP A 451 23.87 -27.31 4.45
CA ASP A 451 23.28 -28.58 3.98
C ASP A 451 21.73 -28.51 3.84
N GLY A 452 21.12 -27.37 4.20
CA GLY A 452 19.67 -27.17 4.19
C GLY A 452 18.90 -27.87 5.33
N HIS A 453 19.57 -28.59 6.20
CA HIS A 453 18.98 -29.39 7.28
C HIS A 453 19.43 -28.94 8.67
N ALA A 454 20.70 -28.81 8.86
CA ALA A 454 21.30 -28.37 10.14
C ALA A 454 21.45 -26.83 10.14
N TRP A 455 20.66 -26.15 10.96
CA TRP A 455 20.68 -24.72 11.09
C TRP A 455 21.50 -24.25 12.27
N LYS A 456 22.42 -23.32 12.03
CA LYS A 456 23.12 -22.58 13.06
C LYS A 456 22.44 -21.24 13.24
N GLN A 457 22.06 -20.90 14.45
CA GLN A 457 21.36 -19.68 14.80
C GLN A 457 22.25 -18.68 15.50
N VAL A 458 21.97 -17.40 15.27
CA VAL A 458 22.50 -16.29 16.05
C VAL A 458 21.41 -15.86 17.03
N GLU A 459 21.72 -15.91 18.31
CA GLU A 459 20.77 -15.64 19.39
C GLU A 459 21.00 -14.24 20.01
N ASN A 460 19.96 -13.72 20.66
CA ASN A 460 19.99 -12.53 21.53
C ASN A 460 20.41 -11.22 20.87
N LEU A 461 20.02 -10.99 19.61
CA LEU A 461 20.22 -9.70 18.97
C LEU A 461 19.02 -8.79 19.23
N PRO A 462 19.21 -7.58 19.79
CA PRO A 462 18.13 -6.68 20.15
C PRO A 462 17.64 -5.86 18.93
N VAL A 463 17.29 -6.52 17.81
CA VAL A 463 16.85 -5.86 16.58
C VAL A 463 15.59 -6.53 16.07
N GLY A 464 14.53 -5.76 15.92
CA GLY A 464 13.27 -6.16 15.34
C GLY A 464 12.90 -5.32 14.11
N ALA A 465 11.82 -5.70 13.44
CA ALA A 465 11.35 -5.00 12.24
C ALA A 465 10.93 -3.54 12.53
N GLU A 466 10.44 -3.25 13.73
CA GLU A 466 10.04 -1.88 14.14
C GLU A 466 11.22 -0.92 14.28
N ASP A 467 12.44 -1.41 14.53
CA ASP A 467 13.63 -0.57 14.62
C ASP A 467 13.97 0.13 13.30
N LEU A 468 13.38 -0.37 12.20
CA LEU A 468 13.55 0.14 10.84
C LEU A 468 12.37 1.01 10.37
N LEU A 469 11.38 1.23 11.24
CA LEU A 469 10.24 2.09 10.94
C LEU A 469 10.69 3.55 10.89
N GLN A 470 10.40 4.21 9.76
CA GLN A 470 10.66 5.62 9.55
C GLN A 470 9.35 6.39 9.43
N TRP A 471 8.85 6.91 10.52
CA TRP A 471 7.55 7.56 10.64
C TRP A 471 6.41 6.63 10.19
N ASP A 472 5.88 6.75 8.96
CA ASP A 472 4.88 5.85 8.39
C ASP A 472 5.45 4.94 7.28
N ARG A 473 6.77 4.98 7.04
CA ARG A 473 7.46 4.15 6.06
C ARG A 473 7.93 2.87 6.74
N VAL A 474 7.30 1.76 6.38
CA VAL A 474 7.57 0.45 6.98
C VAL A 474 8.59 -0.33 6.16
N ALA A 475 9.40 -1.12 6.86
CA ALA A 475 10.40 -1.95 6.22
C ALA A 475 9.77 -3.16 5.52
N ARG A 476 10.39 -3.57 4.41
CA ARG A 476 9.97 -4.72 3.61
C ARG A 476 11.00 -5.83 3.62
N PRO A 477 10.58 -7.09 3.85
CA PRO A 477 11.46 -8.25 3.73
C PRO A 477 11.84 -8.52 2.26
N GLY A 478 13.06 -9.03 2.02
CA GLY A 478 13.45 -9.35 0.66
C GLY A 478 14.86 -9.92 0.51
N LEU A 479 15.31 -9.89 -0.75
CA LEU A 479 16.65 -10.26 -1.18
C LEU A 479 17.53 -9.03 -1.32
N TYR A 480 18.82 -9.20 -1.14
CA TYR A 480 19.78 -8.10 -1.13
C TYR A 480 21.09 -8.46 -1.86
N TYR A 481 21.61 -7.48 -2.58
CA TYR A 481 22.93 -7.54 -3.19
C TYR A 481 23.66 -6.20 -3.05
N GLN A 482 24.92 -6.27 -2.63
CA GLN A 482 25.83 -5.14 -2.62
C GLN A 482 27.22 -5.63 -3.09
N GLY A 483 27.63 -5.22 -4.27
CA GLY A 483 28.88 -5.69 -4.84
C GLY A 483 29.30 -4.92 -6.08
N PRO A 484 30.35 -5.40 -6.76
CA PRO A 484 30.85 -4.76 -7.97
C PRO A 484 29.76 -4.66 -9.07
N GLU A 485 29.86 -3.59 -9.85
CA GLU A 485 29.04 -3.41 -11.03
C GLU A 485 29.27 -4.54 -12.04
N GLY A 486 28.19 -4.98 -12.70
CA GLY A 486 28.22 -6.07 -13.67
C GLY A 486 28.33 -7.46 -13.07
N GLN A 487 28.25 -7.58 -11.73
CA GLN A 487 28.08 -8.85 -11.02
C GLN A 487 26.69 -8.94 -10.42
N ALA A 488 26.27 -10.16 -10.15
CA ALA A 488 24.99 -10.47 -9.52
C ALA A 488 25.13 -11.61 -8.52
N ALA A 489 24.22 -11.66 -7.54
CA ALA A 489 24.05 -12.83 -6.70
C ALA A 489 23.03 -13.79 -7.31
N GLU A 490 23.28 -15.09 -7.16
CA GLU A 490 22.40 -16.15 -7.64
C GLU A 490 21.55 -16.71 -6.50
N PHE A 491 20.21 -16.51 -6.60
CA PHE A 491 19.26 -17.03 -5.64
C PHE A 491 18.46 -18.19 -6.26
N GLU A 492 18.36 -19.30 -5.55
CA GLU A 492 17.60 -20.47 -6.02
C GLU A 492 16.10 -20.33 -5.79
N TYR A 493 15.71 -19.68 -4.69
CA TYR A 493 14.31 -19.44 -4.33
C TYR A 493 14.20 -18.34 -3.28
N MET A 494 12.98 -17.87 -3.10
CA MET A 494 12.56 -17.07 -1.94
C MET A 494 11.28 -17.65 -1.36
N ARG A 495 11.25 -17.82 -0.05
CA ARG A 495 10.05 -18.22 0.69
C ARG A 495 9.78 -17.25 1.83
N MET A 496 8.51 -16.87 1.98
CA MET A 496 8.00 -16.17 3.15
C MET A 496 6.83 -16.97 3.69
N THR A 497 7.05 -17.65 4.81
CA THR A 497 6.03 -18.46 5.48
C THR A 497 5.42 -17.63 6.60
N ASN A 498 4.12 -17.36 6.51
CA ASN A 498 3.36 -16.58 7.48
C ASN A 498 2.82 -17.48 8.59
N ARG A 499 2.66 -16.92 9.80
CA ARG A 499 2.13 -17.66 10.96
C ARG A 499 0.99 -16.91 11.62
#